data_bd28a82197f5dbc3fec1061508c09a4b
#
_entry.id   bd28a82197f5dbc3fec1061508c09a4b
#
_cell.length_a   1.000
_cell.length_b   1.000
_cell.length_c   1.000
_cell.angle_alpha   90.00
_cell.angle_beta   90.00
_cell.angle_gamma   90.00
#
_symmetry.space_group_name_H-M   'P 1'
#
loop_
_entity.id
_entity.type
_entity.pdbx_description
1 polymer ?
#
loop_
_entity_poly.entity_id
_entity_poly.type
_entity_poly.pdbx_seq_one_letter_code
_entity_poly.pdbx_strand_id
1 'polypeptide(L)'
;MKEKLKNILIWLLLAGYTVTAVALTDAKYKNIRVTGVSVKIDDNSHNKFISESDIVDVFKKENIKIDNKRMDYVNIHYTENILQDHNKSIRHAEVFRTVYGELGISIEQRQPLMRIINQNGDSYYIDNNGQVMPLSKKYTAHVIVASGYLNEPYMDHVGENMKLRMEKGNKSSGEIIPDLFKLVLTINDSKLWRSQFEQIYVNSKGDIELVPRVGNHIIELGSVEDLDEKLENLDAFYKQGLSQYGWNKYRTISLKYKNQIVCTKRI
;
A
#
# COMPACT_ATOMS: atom_id res chain seq x y z
N MET A 1 30.34 -52.23 32.89
CA MET A 1 28.98 -52.61 32.44
C MET A 1 27.91 -51.87 33.20
N LYS A 2 27.93 -51.82 34.53
CA LYS A 2 26.91 -51.15 35.37
C LYS A 2 26.73 -49.61 35.06
N GLU A 3 27.82 -48.89 34.86
CA GLU A 3 27.77 -47.45 34.52
C GLU A 3 27.09 -47.18 33.17
N LYS A 4 27.38 -47.95 32.13
CA LYS A 4 26.72 -47.83 30.82
C LYS A 4 25.22 -48.09 30.90
N LEU A 5 24.84 -49.12 31.71
CA LEU A 5 23.42 -49.46 31.92
C LEU A 5 22.69 -48.33 32.67
N LYS A 6 23.31 -47.75 33.68
CA LYS A 6 22.79 -46.58 34.42
C LYS A 6 22.56 -45.35 33.51
N ASN A 7 23.52 -45.08 32.64
CA ASN A 7 23.39 -43.96 31.69
C ASN A 7 22.26 -44.18 30.69
N ILE A 8 22.12 -45.41 30.16
CA ILE A 8 21.02 -45.79 29.27
C ILE A 8 19.67 -45.62 29.98
N LEU A 9 19.56 -46.04 31.25
CA LEU A 9 18.33 -45.91 32.03
C LEU A 9 17.97 -44.42 32.24
N ILE A 10 18.95 -43.57 32.53
CA ILE A 10 18.74 -42.09 32.68
C ILE A 10 18.24 -41.48 31.39
N TRP A 11 18.85 -41.85 30.25
CA TRP A 11 18.39 -41.34 28.94
C TRP A 11 16.99 -41.82 28.58
N LEU A 12 16.60 -43.06 28.91
CA LEU A 12 15.24 -43.58 28.71
C LEU A 12 14.22 -42.82 29.60
N LEU A 13 14.56 -42.55 30.85
CA LEU A 13 13.70 -41.75 31.74
C LEU A 13 13.53 -40.34 31.25
N LEU A 14 14.60 -39.72 30.78
CA LEU A 14 14.57 -38.36 30.23
C LEU A 14 13.75 -38.30 28.95
N ALA A 15 13.90 -39.27 28.05
CA ALA A 15 13.09 -39.41 26.86
C ALA A 15 11.60 -39.65 27.19
N GLY A 16 11.30 -40.51 28.14
CA GLY A 16 9.94 -40.76 28.63
C GLY A 16 9.31 -39.49 29.23
N TYR A 17 10.07 -38.75 30.04
CA TYR A 17 9.61 -37.48 30.62
C TYR A 17 9.31 -36.42 29.52
N THR A 18 10.21 -36.26 28.54
CA THR A 18 9.98 -35.33 27.47
C THR A 18 8.77 -35.67 26.60
N VAL A 19 8.59 -36.93 26.26
CA VAL A 19 7.40 -37.40 25.51
C VAL A 19 6.11 -37.14 26.28
N THR A 20 6.09 -37.47 27.58
CA THR A 20 4.89 -37.24 28.42
C THR A 20 4.62 -35.76 28.63
N ALA A 21 5.65 -34.92 28.84
CA ALA A 21 5.50 -33.49 28.98
C ALA A 21 4.94 -32.85 27.69
N VAL A 22 5.44 -33.24 26.52
CA VAL A 22 4.92 -32.80 25.23
C VAL A 22 3.48 -33.25 25.03
N ALA A 23 3.14 -34.50 25.30
CA ALA A 23 1.79 -35.04 25.14
C ALA A 23 0.77 -34.31 26.04
N LEU A 24 1.12 -34.07 27.32
CA LEU A 24 0.28 -33.32 28.26
C LEU A 24 0.08 -31.85 27.84
N THR A 25 1.12 -31.24 27.33
CA THR A 25 1.06 -29.86 26.82
C THR A 25 0.15 -29.79 25.59
N ASP A 26 0.31 -30.69 24.62
CA ASP A 26 -0.52 -30.74 23.41
C ASP A 26 -2.00 -31.01 23.75
N ALA A 27 -2.29 -31.89 24.66
CA ALA A 27 -3.65 -32.17 25.14
C ALA A 27 -4.30 -30.94 25.81
N LYS A 28 -3.53 -30.16 26.57
CA LYS A 28 -3.99 -28.90 27.19
C LYS A 28 -4.30 -27.87 26.13
N TYR A 29 -3.41 -27.67 25.14
CA TYR A 29 -3.61 -26.71 24.06
C TYR A 29 -4.81 -27.03 23.17
N LYS A 30 -5.05 -28.31 22.86
CA LYS A 30 -6.20 -28.74 22.04
C LYS A 30 -7.56 -28.46 22.68
N ASN A 31 -7.62 -28.33 24.00
CA ASN A 31 -8.87 -28.08 24.72
C ASN A 31 -9.15 -26.59 25.01
N ILE A 32 -8.23 -25.71 24.65
CA ILE A 32 -8.43 -24.25 24.82
C ILE A 32 -9.58 -23.80 23.92
N ARG A 33 -10.54 -23.09 24.52
CA ARG A 33 -11.65 -22.46 23.80
C ARG A 33 -11.32 -20.99 23.57
N VAL A 34 -11.81 -20.44 22.46
CA VAL A 34 -11.66 -19.01 22.17
C VAL A 34 -12.50 -18.23 23.17
N THR A 35 -11.83 -17.38 23.94
CA THR A 35 -12.44 -16.49 24.96
C THR A 35 -12.61 -15.06 24.46
N GLY A 36 -11.91 -14.69 23.36
CA GLY A 36 -11.97 -13.35 22.79
C GLY A 36 -11.10 -13.22 21.55
N VAL A 37 -11.19 -12.05 20.94
CA VAL A 37 -10.35 -11.62 19.80
C VAL A 37 -9.57 -10.40 20.20
N SER A 38 -8.25 -10.44 20.03
CA SER A 38 -7.36 -9.31 20.21
C SER A 38 -6.87 -8.84 18.85
N VAL A 39 -7.19 -7.62 18.46
CA VAL A 39 -6.80 -7.04 17.16
C VAL A 39 -5.71 -6.01 17.38
N LYS A 40 -4.60 -6.19 16.68
CA LYS A 40 -3.51 -5.22 16.61
C LYS A 40 -3.40 -4.73 15.17
N ILE A 41 -3.53 -3.43 14.99
CA ILE A 41 -3.33 -2.78 13.69
C ILE A 41 -1.96 -2.12 13.71
N ASP A 42 -1.05 -2.60 12.87
CA ASP A 42 0.27 -2.00 12.70
C ASP A 42 0.13 -0.74 11.83
N ASP A 43 0.32 0.40 12.47
CA ASP A 43 0.18 1.72 11.86
C ASP A 43 1.52 2.48 11.92
N ASN A 44 2.44 2.07 11.06
CA ASN A 44 3.71 2.79 10.89
C ASN A 44 3.56 4.14 10.15
N SER A 45 2.40 4.40 9.56
CA SER A 45 2.16 5.53 8.65
C SER A 45 1.07 6.50 9.11
N HIS A 46 0.47 6.29 10.27
CA HIS A 46 -0.67 7.06 10.80
C HIS A 46 -1.93 7.04 9.90
N ASN A 47 -2.01 6.10 8.96
CA ASN A 47 -3.19 5.90 8.12
C ASN A 47 -4.28 5.18 8.92
N LYS A 48 -5.53 5.64 8.81
CA LYS A 48 -6.67 5.09 9.55
C LYS A 48 -7.72 4.48 8.62
N PHE A 49 -7.26 3.68 7.65
CA PHE A 49 -8.18 3.03 6.70
C PHE A 49 -9.01 1.94 7.34
N ILE A 50 -8.48 1.30 8.37
CA ILE A 50 -9.07 0.14 9.04
C ILE A 50 -9.11 0.41 10.53
N SER A 51 -10.17 -0.06 11.18
CA SER A 51 -10.35 -0.06 12.62
C SER A 51 -10.68 -1.46 13.12
N GLU A 52 -10.54 -1.70 14.42
CA GLU A 52 -10.91 -2.98 15.05
C GLU A 52 -12.37 -3.35 14.76
N SER A 53 -13.27 -2.35 14.73
CA SER A 53 -14.70 -2.57 14.40
C SER A 53 -14.90 -3.15 13.01
N ASP A 54 -14.05 -2.80 12.03
CA ASP A 54 -14.17 -3.36 10.67
C ASP A 54 -13.83 -4.85 10.65
N ILE A 55 -12.88 -5.28 11.47
CA ILE A 55 -12.52 -6.71 11.61
C ILE A 55 -13.68 -7.48 12.25
N VAL A 56 -14.26 -6.94 13.32
CA VAL A 56 -15.43 -7.55 13.98
C VAL A 56 -16.62 -7.64 13.03
N ASP A 57 -16.85 -6.62 12.20
CA ASP A 57 -17.95 -6.62 11.23
C ASP A 57 -17.73 -7.64 10.10
N VAL A 58 -16.50 -7.89 9.67
CA VAL A 58 -16.18 -8.99 8.74
C VAL A 58 -16.57 -10.34 9.37
N PHE A 59 -16.21 -10.59 10.63
CA PHE A 59 -16.58 -11.84 11.30
C PHE A 59 -18.09 -12.04 11.42
N LYS A 60 -18.84 -10.96 11.72
CA LYS A 60 -20.31 -11.01 11.76
C LYS A 60 -20.91 -11.31 10.38
N LYS A 61 -20.43 -10.61 9.35
CA LYS A 61 -20.93 -10.73 7.97
C LYS A 61 -20.71 -12.13 7.41
N GLU A 62 -19.53 -12.71 7.67
CA GLU A 62 -19.17 -14.06 7.22
C GLU A 62 -19.68 -15.15 8.16
N ASN A 63 -20.45 -14.77 9.20
CA ASN A 63 -20.97 -15.69 10.19
C ASN A 63 -19.87 -16.58 10.84
N ILE A 64 -18.67 -16.00 10.99
CA ILE A 64 -17.53 -16.68 11.63
C ILE A 64 -17.76 -16.66 13.15
N LYS A 65 -18.41 -17.73 13.65
CA LYS A 65 -18.60 -17.92 15.09
C LYS A 65 -17.31 -18.45 15.68
N ILE A 66 -16.62 -17.59 16.43
CA ILE A 66 -15.39 -17.94 17.15
C ILE A 66 -15.63 -18.12 18.65
N ASP A 67 -16.62 -17.45 19.20
CA ASP A 67 -16.92 -17.49 20.64
C ASP A 67 -17.13 -18.93 21.12
N ASN A 68 -16.41 -19.31 22.17
CA ASN A 68 -16.47 -20.61 22.81
C ASN A 68 -16.16 -21.82 21.89
N LYS A 69 -15.67 -21.55 20.65
CA LYS A 69 -15.20 -22.61 19.75
C LYS A 69 -13.86 -23.13 20.22
N ARG A 70 -13.60 -24.41 20.05
CA ARG A 70 -12.25 -24.92 20.32
C ARG A 70 -11.25 -24.27 19.37
N MET A 71 -10.10 -23.88 19.90
CA MET A 71 -9.08 -23.13 19.17
C MET A 71 -8.50 -23.91 17.96
N ASP A 72 -8.46 -25.24 18.04
CA ASP A 72 -7.99 -26.12 16.96
C ASP A 72 -8.94 -26.15 15.74
N TYR A 73 -10.23 -25.83 15.94
CA TYR A 73 -11.22 -25.76 14.85
C TYR A 73 -11.30 -24.38 14.17
N VAL A 74 -10.51 -23.41 14.63
CA VAL A 74 -10.40 -22.12 13.92
C VAL A 74 -9.43 -22.30 12.75
N ASN A 75 -9.96 -22.16 11.53
CA ASN A 75 -9.14 -22.20 10.33
C ASN A 75 -8.46 -20.83 10.12
N ILE A 76 -7.19 -20.74 10.54
CA ILE A 76 -6.38 -19.51 10.49
C ILE A 76 -6.30 -18.97 9.07
N HIS A 77 -5.85 -19.78 8.11
CA HIS A 77 -5.70 -19.36 6.72
C HIS A 77 -6.99 -18.88 6.08
N TYR A 78 -8.09 -19.54 6.36
CA TYR A 78 -9.40 -19.10 5.89
C TYR A 78 -9.75 -17.73 6.45
N THR A 79 -9.48 -17.50 7.73
CA THR A 79 -9.75 -16.22 8.39
C THR A 79 -8.87 -15.10 7.82
N GLU A 80 -7.59 -15.34 7.61
CA GLU A 80 -6.65 -14.41 7.00
C GLU A 80 -7.10 -13.99 5.59
N ASN A 81 -7.43 -14.97 4.75
CA ASN A 81 -7.89 -14.73 3.38
C ASN A 81 -9.18 -13.90 3.36
N ILE A 82 -10.16 -14.23 4.19
CA ILE A 82 -11.41 -13.48 4.28
C ILE A 82 -11.16 -12.02 4.68
N LEU A 83 -10.31 -11.78 5.67
CA LEU A 83 -9.98 -10.42 6.09
C LEU A 83 -9.39 -9.60 4.94
N GLN A 84 -8.47 -10.19 4.17
CA GLN A 84 -7.84 -9.52 3.03
C GLN A 84 -8.80 -9.34 1.83
N ASP A 85 -9.72 -10.28 1.64
CA ASP A 85 -10.68 -10.21 0.54
C ASP A 85 -11.78 -9.19 0.80
N HIS A 86 -12.27 -9.10 2.02
CA HIS A 86 -13.30 -8.15 2.40
C HIS A 86 -12.82 -6.71 2.51
N ASN A 87 -11.53 -6.50 2.81
CA ASN A 87 -10.98 -5.17 2.91
C ASN A 87 -9.65 -5.06 2.15
N LYS A 88 -9.73 -4.55 0.93
CA LYS A 88 -8.55 -4.36 0.06
C LYS A 88 -7.55 -3.32 0.56
N SER A 89 -7.85 -2.61 1.66
CA SER A 89 -6.88 -1.77 2.37
C SER A 89 -5.97 -2.58 3.30
N ILE A 90 -6.24 -3.88 3.52
CA ILE A 90 -5.34 -4.79 4.22
C ILE A 90 -4.23 -5.24 3.25
N ARG A 91 -2.98 -5.02 3.65
CA ARG A 91 -1.82 -5.56 2.94
C ARG A 91 -1.57 -7.00 3.35
N HIS A 92 -1.56 -7.23 4.66
CA HIS A 92 -1.34 -8.54 5.26
C HIS A 92 -2.16 -8.68 6.53
N ALA A 93 -2.77 -9.83 6.70
CA ALA A 93 -3.45 -10.22 7.92
C ALA A 93 -2.79 -11.49 8.44
N GLU A 94 -2.37 -11.49 9.68
CA GLU A 94 -1.83 -12.63 10.39
C GLU A 94 -2.76 -12.98 11.54
N VAL A 95 -3.22 -14.23 11.57
CA VAL A 95 -4.08 -14.74 12.63
C VAL A 95 -3.33 -15.81 13.40
N PHE A 96 -3.24 -15.66 14.71
CA PHE A 96 -2.50 -16.59 15.57
C PHE A 96 -3.25 -16.91 16.85
N ARG A 97 -2.91 -18.04 17.44
CA ARG A 97 -3.48 -18.52 18.69
C ARG A 97 -2.65 -18.06 19.85
N THR A 98 -3.26 -17.41 20.85
CA THR A 98 -2.57 -17.05 22.07
C THR A 98 -2.67 -18.17 23.12
N VAL A 99 -1.74 -18.18 24.05
CA VAL A 99 -1.73 -19.14 25.17
C VAL A 99 -2.84 -18.88 26.19
N TYR A 100 -3.48 -17.71 26.11
CA TYR A 100 -4.56 -17.30 27.03
C TYR A 100 -5.95 -17.63 26.50
N GLY A 101 -6.05 -18.26 25.32
CA GLY A 101 -7.33 -18.59 24.69
C GLY A 101 -7.91 -17.46 23.83
N GLU A 102 -7.16 -16.41 23.55
CA GLU A 102 -7.57 -15.36 22.60
C GLU A 102 -7.09 -15.69 21.19
N LEU A 103 -7.86 -15.29 20.19
CA LEU A 103 -7.43 -15.26 18.80
C LEU A 103 -6.77 -13.92 18.54
N GLY A 104 -5.45 -13.92 18.38
CA GLY A 104 -4.68 -12.72 18.00
C GLY A 104 -4.80 -12.47 16.50
N ILE A 105 -5.04 -11.22 16.12
CA ILE A 105 -5.09 -10.75 14.74
C ILE A 105 -4.18 -9.56 14.60
N SER A 106 -3.15 -9.69 13.77
CA SER A 106 -2.25 -8.59 13.40
C SER A 106 -2.57 -8.15 11.97
N ILE A 107 -2.84 -6.87 11.79
CA ILE A 107 -3.21 -6.28 10.49
C ILE A 107 -2.16 -5.27 10.08
N GLU A 108 -1.56 -5.49 8.92
CA GLU A 108 -0.74 -4.50 8.22
C GLU A 108 -1.60 -3.78 7.18
N GLN A 109 -1.71 -2.45 7.29
CA GLN A 109 -2.45 -1.64 6.33
C GLN A 109 -1.59 -1.31 5.10
N ARG A 110 -2.24 -1.18 3.92
CA ARG A 110 -1.60 -0.65 2.72
C ARG A 110 -1.28 0.83 2.91
N GLN A 111 -0.19 1.24 2.31
CA GLN A 111 0.26 2.63 2.33
C GLN A 111 0.00 3.25 0.96
N PRO A 112 -1.01 4.12 0.82
CA PRO A 112 -1.31 4.76 -0.44
C PRO A 112 -0.15 5.67 -0.87
N LEU A 113 0.15 5.62 -2.15
CA LEU A 113 1.17 6.44 -2.81
C LEU A 113 0.54 7.59 -3.59
N MET A 114 -0.58 7.31 -4.26
CA MET A 114 -1.32 8.28 -5.07
C MET A 114 -2.82 8.00 -5.05
N ARG A 115 -3.58 9.04 -5.38
CA ARG A 115 -5.03 8.94 -5.59
C ARG A 115 -5.38 9.25 -7.04
N ILE A 116 -6.17 8.41 -7.66
CA ILE A 116 -6.75 8.62 -8.99
C ILE A 116 -8.16 9.19 -8.84
N ILE A 117 -8.51 10.18 -9.64
CA ILE A 117 -9.85 10.72 -9.77
C ILE A 117 -10.20 10.74 -11.26
N ASN A 118 -11.07 9.84 -11.67
CA ASN A 118 -11.56 9.73 -13.04
C ASN A 118 -12.57 10.82 -13.39
N GLN A 119 -12.77 11.07 -14.69
CA GLN A 119 -13.76 12.04 -15.20
C GLN A 119 -15.20 11.74 -14.75
N ASN A 120 -15.55 10.47 -14.60
CA ASN A 120 -16.87 10.03 -14.15
C ASN A 120 -17.08 10.19 -12.64
N GLY A 121 -16.06 10.68 -11.90
CA GLY A 121 -16.09 10.84 -10.45
C GLY A 121 -15.67 9.58 -9.68
N ASP A 122 -15.43 8.45 -10.34
CA ASP A 122 -14.83 7.27 -9.71
C ASP A 122 -13.43 7.59 -9.21
N SER A 123 -13.09 7.10 -8.02
CA SER A 123 -11.83 7.44 -7.39
C SER A 123 -11.30 6.30 -6.54
N TYR A 124 -9.98 6.12 -6.55
CA TYR A 124 -9.31 5.06 -5.82
C TYR A 124 -7.86 5.43 -5.51
N TYR A 125 -7.20 4.62 -4.67
CA TYR A 125 -5.78 4.75 -4.39
C TYR A 125 -4.97 3.67 -5.10
N ILE A 126 -3.69 3.96 -5.31
CA ILE A 126 -2.65 2.98 -5.63
C ILE A 126 -1.62 3.05 -4.52
N ASP A 127 -1.27 1.91 -3.93
CA ASP A 127 -0.28 1.83 -2.86
C ASP A 127 1.17 1.84 -3.39
N ASN A 128 2.14 1.94 -2.49
CA ASN A 128 3.56 1.96 -2.82
C ASN A 128 4.09 0.67 -3.46
N ASN A 129 3.31 -0.42 -3.41
CA ASN A 129 3.62 -1.68 -4.09
C ASN A 129 2.92 -1.81 -5.44
N GLY A 130 2.16 -0.79 -5.87
CA GLY A 130 1.41 -0.79 -7.11
C GLY A 130 0.05 -1.47 -7.03
N GLN A 131 -0.41 -1.83 -5.84
CA GLN A 131 -1.71 -2.47 -5.67
C GLN A 131 -2.83 -1.42 -5.60
N VAL A 132 -3.89 -1.66 -6.35
CA VAL A 132 -5.07 -0.79 -6.36
C VAL A 132 -5.92 -1.05 -5.12
N MET A 133 -6.39 0.00 -4.46
CA MET A 133 -7.20 -0.07 -3.25
C MET A 133 -8.36 0.95 -3.28
N PRO A 134 -9.52 0.63 -2.68
CA PRO A 134 -10.68 1.50 -2.68
C PRO A 134 -10.50 2.70 -1.75
N LEU A 135 -11.40 3.68 -1.89
CA LEU A 135 -11.54 4.75 -0.90
C LEU A 135 -12.05 4.22 0.44
N SER A 136 -11.63 4.86 1.51
CA SER A 136 -12.22 4.65 2.83
C SER A 136 -13.22 5.76 3.14
N LYS A 137 -14.34 5.39 3.79
CA LYS A 137 -15.31 6.38 4.32
C LYS A 137 -14.80 7.06 5.60
N LYS A 138 -13.78 6.48 6.24
CA LYS A 138 -13.26 6.91 7.55
C LYS A 138 -12.03 7.78 7.44
N TYR A 139 -11.27 7.65 6.33
CA TYR A 139 -9.97 8.29 6.21
C TYR A 139 -9.64 8.68 4.78
N THR A 140 -9.01 9.84 4.62
CA THR A 140 -8.47 10.31 3.34
C THR A 140 -6.97 10.50 3.49
N ALA A 141 -6.18 9.79 2.68
CA ALA A 141 -4.73 9.91 2.72
C ALA A 141 -4.26 11.20 2.05
N HIS A 142 -3.23 11.80 2.63
CA HIS A 142 -2.55 12.97 2.07
C HIS A 142 -1.45 12.51 1.10
N VAL A 143 -1.82 12.30 -0.15
CA VAL A 143 -0.96 11.80 -1.24
C VAL A 143 -1.17 12.64 -2.49
N ILE A 144 -0.27 12.50 -3.47
CA ILE A 144 -0.43 13.14 -4.78
C ILE A 144 -1.75 12.69 -5.43
N VAL A 145 -2.50 13.65 -5.96
CA VAL A 145 -3.78 13.41 -6.66
C VAL A 145 -3.56 13.50 -8.16
N ALA A 146 -3.89 12.46 -8.89
CA ALA A 146 -3.94 12.48 -10.35
C ALA A 146 -5.40 12.60 -10.81
N SER A 147 -5.66 13.55 -11.69
CA SER A 147 -7.00 13.89 -12.19
C SER A 147 -6.94 14.40 -13.64
N GLY A 148 -8.07 14.80 -14.19
CA GLY A 148 -8.18 15.31 -15.54
C GLY A 148 -8.87 14.33 -16.49
N TYR A 149 -8.36 14.16 -17.70
CA TYR A 149 -8.93 13.28 -18.71
C TYR A 149 -8.52 11.81 -18.46
N LEU A 150 -8.85 11.30 -17.27
CA LEU A 150 -8.66 9.91 -16.87
C LEU A 150 -9.98 9.15 -17.02
N ASN A 151 -9.93 8.00 -17.69
CA ASN A 151 -11.09 7.11 -17.87
C ASN A 151 -10.69 5.65 -17.65
N GLU A 152 -10.10 5.39 -16.49
CA GLU A 152 -9.64 4.07 -16.07
C GLU A 152 -10.26 3.76 -14.69
N PRO A 153 -11.51 3.23 -14.66
CA PRO A 153 -12.26 3.06 -13.44
C PRO A 153 -11.65 1.99 -12.51
N TYR A 154 -11.93 2.12 -11.22
CA TYR A 154 -11.43 1.19 -10.19
C TYR A 154 -11.69 -0.27 -10.50
N MET A 155 -12.90 -0.59 -11.00
CA MET A 155 -13.31 -1.97 -11.25
C MET A 155 -12.47 -2.69 -12.29
N ASP A 156 -11.92 -1.95 -13.26
CA ASP A 156 -11.07 -2.51 -14.31
C ASP A 156 -9.67 -2.91 -13.78
N HIS A 157 -9.30 -2.40 -12.60
CA HIS A 157 -7.99 -2.59 -12.01
C HIS A 157 -8.00 -3.38 -10.69
N VAL A 158 -9.17 -3.88 -10.26
CA VAL A 158 -9.27 -4.68 -9.03
C VAL A 158 -8.42 -5.93 -9.12
N GLY A 159 -7.49 -6.09 -8.17
CA GLY A 159 -6.56 -7.21 -8.13
C GLY A 159 -5.32 -7.05 -9.02
N GLU A 160 -5.24 -5.98 -9.83
CA GLU A 160 -4.04 -5.67 -10.60
C GLU A 160 -2.93 -5.06 -9.76
N ASN A 161 -1.70 -5.28 -10.22
CA ASN A 161 -0.51 -4.68 -9.64
C ASN A 161 0.21 -3.83 -10.70
N MET A 162 0.19 -2.52 -10.54
CA MET A 162 0.75 -1.55 -11.50
C MET A 162 2.27 -1.70 -11.64
N LYS A 163 2.96 -2.09 -10.58
CA LYS A 163 4.41 -2.34 -10.62
C LYS A 163 4.74 -3.52 -11.52
N LEU A 164 4.01 -4.62 -11.37
CA LEU A 164 4.20 -5.80 -12.24
C LEU A 164 3.81 -5.52 -13.69
N ARG A 165 2.78 -4.70 -13.93
CA ARG A 165 2.39 -4.29 -15.30
C ARG A 165 3.49 -3.44 -15.95
N MET A 166 4.04 -2.50 -15.22
CA MET A 166 5.15 -1.65 -15.67
C MET A 166 6.39 -2.49 -16.01
N GLU A 167 6.79 -3.42 -15.13
CA GLU A 167 7.95 -4.30 -15.33
C GLU A 167 7.80 -5.23 -16.55
N LYS A 168 6.60 -5.72 -16.80
CA LYS A 168 6.30 -6.59 -17.95
C LYS A 168 6.12 -5.83 -19.26
N GLY A 169 6.11 -4.51 -19.25
CA GLY A 169 5.82 -3.69 -20.42
C GLY A 169 4.39 -3.87 -20.95
N ASN A 170 3.49 -4.46 -20.16
CA ASN A 170 2.10 -4.69 -20.52
C ASN A 170 1.28 -3.42 -20.36
N LYS A 171 1.37 -2.53 -21.32
CA LYS A 171 0.54 -1.34 -21.41
C LYS A 171 -0.41 -1.49 -22.59
N SER A 172 -1.70 -1.45 -22.35
CA SER A 172 -2.70 -1.39 -23.41
C SER A 172 -2.70 0.02 -24.03
N SER A 173 -3.09 0.10 -25.30
CA SER A 173 -3.15 1.39 -25.99
C SER A 173 -4.17 2.30 -25.29
N GLY A 174 -3.72 3.49 -24.91
CA GLY A 174 -4.53 4.51 -24.23
C GLY A 174 -4.54 4.45 -22.70
N GLU A 175 -3.93 3.46 -22.08
CA GLU A 175 -3.76 3.44 -20.63
C GLU A 175 -2.66 4.41 -20.19
N ILE A 176 -2.95 5.18 -19.15
CA ILE A 176 -2.00 6.17 -18.59
C ILE A 176 -1.61 5.88 -17.13
N ILE A 177 -2.40 5.07 -16.42
CA ILE A 177 -2.15 4.79 -15.00
C ILE A 177 -0.76 4.20 -14.73
N PRO A 178 -0.21 3.26 -15.52
CA PRO A 178 1.15 2.77 -15.32
C PRO A 178 2.21 3.87 -15.44
N ASP A 179 2.02 4.84 -16.34
CA ASP A 179 2.92 5.99 -16.49
C ASP A 179 2.83 6.93 -15.30
N LEU A 180 1.61 7.21 -14.82
CA LEU A 180 1.39 8.02 -13.62
C LEU A 180 2.00 7.35 -12.39
N PHE A 181 1.89 6.03 -12.28
CA PHE A 181 2.50 5.28 -11.18
C PHE A 181 4.03 5.38 -11.22
N LYS A 182 4.65 5.21 -12.40
CA LYS A 182 6.10 5.42 -12.61
C LYS A 182 6.52 6.82 -12.18
N LEU A 183 5.81 7.84 -12.64
CA LEU A 183 6.06 9.24 -12.32
C LEU A 183 6.00 9.49 -10.81
N VAL A 184 4.96 9.00 -10.14
CA VAL A 184 4.80 9.23 -8.69
C VAL A 184 5.83 8.46 -7.87
N LEU A 185 6.25 7.27 -8.29
CA LEU A 185 7.39 6.59 -7.67
C LEU A 185 8.65 7.46 -7.73
N THR A 186 9.01 7.97 -8.92
CA THR A 186 10.18 8.83 -9.11
C THR A 186 10.08 10.13 -8.28
N ILE A 187 8.89 10.74 -8.23
CA ILE A 187 8.64 11.91 -7.37
C ILE A 187 8.83 11.56 -5.89
N ASN A 188 8.30 10.42 -5.45
CA ASN A 188 8.34 10.02 -4.04
C ASN A 188 9.76 9.67 -3.55
N ASP A 189 10.62 9.17 -4.43
CA ASP A 189 12.01 8.84 -4.12
C ASP A 189 12.87 10.11 -3.92
N SER A 190 12.45 11.25 -4.48
CA SER A 190 13.12 12.53 -4.30
C SER A 190 12.47 13.35 -3.19
N LYS A 191 13.25 13.70 -2.15
CA LYS A 191 12.79 14.59 -1.07
C LYS A 191 12.33 15.95 -1.59
N LEU A 192 13.00 16.48 -2.65
CA LEU A 192 12.65 17.73 -3.30
C LEU A 192 11.28 17.61 -3.98
N TRP A 193 11.13 16.66 -4.90
CA TRP A 193 9.94 16.57 -5.72
C TRP A 193 8.71 16.14 -4.92
N ARG A 194 8.86 15.26 -3.92
CA ARG A 194 7.79 14.88 -3.00
C ARG A 194 7.21 16.07 -2.23
N SER A 195 8.04 17.06 -1.89
CA SER A 195 7.57 18.29 -1.23
C SER A 195 7.05 19.33 -2.20
N GLN A 196 7.42 19.25 -3.48
CA GLN A 196 7.13 20.25 -4.48
C GLN A 196 5.80 20.00 -5.22
N PHE A 197 5.46 18.74 -5.51
CA PHE A 197 4.28 18.44 -6.31
C PHE A 197 3.11 17.98 -5.44
N GLU A 198 1.91 18.47 -5.76
CA GLU A 198 0.67 18.20 -5.04
C GLU A 198 -0.36 17.48 -5.93
N GLN A 199 -0.40 17.86 -7.21
CA GLN A 199 -1.37 17.33 -8.15
C GLN A 199 -0.72 17.04 -9.50
N ILE A 200 -1.22 16.01 -10.14
CA ILE A 200 -0.98 15.65 -11.54
C ILE A 200 -2.28 15.86 -12.29
N TYR A 201 -2.22 16.51 -13.42
CA TYR A 201 -3.36 16.69 -14.30
C TYR A 201 -3.05 16.08 -15.66
N VAL A 202 -3.96 15.26 -16.18
CA VAL A 202 -3.88 14.71 -17.54
C VAL A 202 -4.82 15.54 -18.42
N ASN A 203 -4.28 16.19 -19.44
CA ASN A 203 -5.08 17.02 -20.32
C ASN A 203 -5.79 16.20 -21.42
N SER A 204 -6.61 16.84 -22.22
CA SER A 204 -7.40 16.17 -23.28
C SER A 204 -6.57 15.53 -24.39
N LYS A 205 -5.27 15.81 -24.48
CA LYS A 205 -4.34 15.19 -25.43
C LYS A 205 -3.61 13.97 -24.81
N GLY A 206 -3.83 13.69 -23.51
CA GLY A 206 -3.11 12.68 -22.78
C GLY A 206 -1.74 13.16 -22.24
N ASP A 207 -1.42 14.44 -22.37
CA ASP A 207 -0.19 15.00 -21.80
C ASP A 207 -0.32 15.16 -20.28
N ILE A 208 0.76 14.90 -19.58
CA ILE A 208 0.86 15.04 -18.13
C ILE A 208 1.33 16.44 -17.76
N GLU A 209 0.62 17.05 -16.85
CA GLU A 209 0.91 18.36 -16.27
C GLU A 209 1.09 18.20 -14.75
N LEU A 210 2.13 18.84 -14.19
CA LEU A 210 2.39 18.85 -12.75
C LEU A 210 2.03 20.19 -12.16
N VAL A 211 1.29 20.16 -11.06
CA VAL A 211 0.92 21.35 -10.28
C VAL A 211 1.81 21.42 -9.05
N PRO A 212 2.72 22.41 -8.99
CA PRO A 212 3.60 22.57 -7.85
C PRO A 212 2.86 23.21 -6.67
N ARG A 213 3.33 22.91 -5.47
CA ARG A 213 2.86 23.53 -4.23
C ARG A 213 3.33 24.97 -4.08
N VAL A 214 4.52 25.26 -4.61
CA VAL A 214 5.14 26.58 -4.56
C VAL A 214 5.28 27.14 -5.98
N GLY A 215 4.83 28.37 -6.16
CA GLY A 215 4.78 29.05 -7.46
C GLY A 215 3.44 28.87 -8.17
N ASN A 216 3.11 29.87 -9.01
CA ASN A 216 1.82 29.93 -9.71
C ASN A 216 1.94 29.43 -11.16
N HIS A 217 2.81 28.47 -11.43
CA HIS A 217 3.05 27.94 -12.77
C HIS A 217 2.63 26.49 -12.88
N ILE A 218 2.32 26.04 -14.07
CA ILE A 218 2.06 24.64 -14.40
C ILE A 218 3.29 24.10 -15.13
N ILE A 219 3.70 22.88 -14.81
CA ILE A 219 4.78 22.20 -15.50
C ILE A 219 4.18 21.22 -16.50
N GLU A 220 4.38 21.49 -17.78
CA GLU A 220 3.97 20.62 -18.87
C GLU A 220 5.03 19.54 -19.09
N LEU A 221 4.86 18.38 -18.45
CA LEU A 221 5.78 17.24 -18.56
C LEU A 221 5.64 16.52 -19.92
N GLY A 222 4.40 16.43 -20.45
CA GLY A 222 4.07 15.62 -21.61
C GLY A 222 4.00 14.14 -21.27
N SER A 223 4.93 13.34 -21.78
CA SER A 223 5.06 11.89 -21.47
C SER A 223 6.07 11.64 -20.35
N VAL A 224 6.11 10.40 -19.83
CA VAL A 224 7.13 9.94 -18.86
C VAL A 224 8.41 9.42 -19.52
N GLU A 225 8.57 9.64 -20.82
CA GLU A 225 9.82 9.41 -21.52
C GLU A 225 10.90 10.39 -21.03
N ASP A 226 12.13 9.90 -20.89
CA ASP A 226 13.28 10.68 -20.41
C ASP A 226 12.99 11.43 -19.08
N LEU A 227 12.19 10.80 -18.18
CA LEU A 227 11.67 11.45 -16.96
C LEU A 227 12.79 11.99 -16.07
N ASP A 228 13.86 11.24 -15.88
CA ASP A 228 14.97 11.64 -15.02
C ASP A 228 15.67 12.88 -15.58
N GLU A 229 15.94 12.92 -16.90
CA GLU A 229 16.54 14.09 -17.58
C GLU A 229 15.62 15.32 -17.46
N LYS A 230 14.30 15.14 -17.64
CA LYS A 230 13.31 16.21 -17.49
C LYS A 230 13.31 16.80 -16.09
N LEU A 231 13.36 15.95 -15.06
CA LEU A 231 13.39 16.39 -13.67
C LEU A 231 14.72 17.05 -13.30
N GLU A 232 15.85 16.55 -13.80
CA GLU A 232 17.16 17.19 -13.63
C GLU A 232 17.20 18.58 -14.26
N ASN A 233 16.70 18.72 -15.48
CA ASN A 233 16.59 20.01 -16.17
C ASN A 233 15.70 20.98 -15.40
N LEU A 234 14.57 20.49 -14.86
CA LEU A 234 13.66 21.31 -14.04
C LEU A 234 14.34 21.77 -12.74
N ASP A 235 15.11 20.90 -12.07
CA ASP A 235 15.86 21.27 -10.86
C ASP A 235 16.89 22.36 -11.15
N ALA A 236 17.65 22.20 -12.24
CA ALA A 236 18.59 23.21 -12.69
C ALA A 236 17.89 24.55 -12.99
N PHE A 237 16.74 24.51 -13.66
CA PHE A 237 15.94 25.69 -13.93
C PHE A 237 15.39 26.35 -12.66
N TYR A 238 14.95 25.56 -11.68
CA TYR A 238 14.50 26.09 -10.39
C TYR A 238 15.63 26.80 -9.65
N LYS A 239 16.82 26.21 -9.63
CA LYS A 239 17.98 26.78 -8.94
C LYS A 239 18.56 28.01 -9.63
N GLN A 240 18.64 28.01 -10.96
CA GLN A 240 19.34 29.06 -11.73
C GLN A 240 18.38 30.05 -12.37
N GLY A 241 17.18 29.63 -12.77
CA GLY A 241 16.21 30.47 -13.46
C GLY A 241 15.23 31.13 -12.50
N LEU A 242 14.39 30.34 -11.80
CA LEU A 242 13.33 30.92 -10.97
C LEU A 242 13.87 31.69 -9.76
N SER A 243 15.01 31.30 -9.20
CA SER A 243 15.66 32.00 -8.10
C SER A 243 16.07 33.43 -8.51
N GLN A 244 16.46 33.63 -9.77
CA GLN A 244 16.89 34.94 -10.28
C GLN A 244 15.72 35.81 -10.83
N TYR A 245 14.77 35.14 -11.49
CA TYR A 245 13.71 35.85 -12.22
C TYR A 245 12.36 35.90 -11.50
N GLY A 246 12.21 35.16 -10.39
CA GLY A 246 11.01 35.08 -9.56
C GLY A 246 10.05 33.95 -9.96
N TRP A 247 9.46 33.35 -8.95
CA TRP A 247 8.58 32.16 -9.05
C TRP A 247 7.24 32.44 -9.76
N ASN A 248 6.82 33.67 -9.82
CA ASN A 248 5.51 34.06 -10.40
C ASN A 248 5.61 34.63 -11.82
N LYS A 249 6.81 34.62 -12.41
CA LYS A 249 7.04 35.19 -13.72
C LYS A 249 6.41 34.42 -14.87
N TYR A 250 6.38 33.08 -14.72
CA TYR A 250 5.92 32.18 -15.76
C TYR A 250 4.54 31.62 -15.44
N ARG A 251 3.74 31.43 -16.50
CA ARG A 251 2.45 30.71 -16.42
C ARG A 251 2.66 29.21 -16.61
N THR A 252 3.49 28.83 -17.60
CA THR A 252 3.82 27.44 -17.87
C THR A 252 5.32 27.26 -18.04
N ILE A 253 5.82 26.09 -17.68
CA ILE A 253 7.19 25.63 -17.88
C ILE A 253 7.07 24.28 -18.58
N SER A 254 7.43 24.22 -19.86
CA SER A 254 7.30 23.02 -20.68
C SER A 254 8.61 22.24 -20.75
N LEU A 255 8.55 20.95 -20.42
CA LEU A 255 9.62 19.96 -20.46
C LEU A 255 9.45 18.99 -21.64
N LYS A 256 8.54 19.27 -22.56
CA LYS A 256 8.20 18.40 -23.69
C LYS A 256 9.31 18.33 -24.74
N TYR A 257 10.19 19.30 -24.77
CA TYR A 257 11.20 19.45 -25.80
C TYR A 257 12.56 18.99 -25.29
N LYS A 258 13.23 18.13 -26.05
CA LYS A 258 14.52 17.61 -25.67
C LYS A 258 15.56 18.74 -25.52
N ASN A 259 16.36 18.69 -24.47
CA ASN A 259 17.47 19.62 -24.18
C ASN A 259 17.06 21.12 -24.07
N GLN A 260 15.77 21.44 -23.85
CA GLN A 260 15.34 22.81 -23.65
C GLN A 260 14.10 22.93 -22.78
N ILE A 261 14.03 23.99 -22.02
CA ILE A 261 12.85 24.38 -21.25
C ILE A 261 12.20 25.58 -21.93
N VAL A 262 10.94 25.42 -22.31
CA VAL A 262 10.15 26.49 -22.94
C VAL A 262 9.20 27.07 -21.90
N CYS A 263 9.30 28.39 -21.67
CA CYS A 263 8.50 29.06 -20.66
C CYS A 263 7.54 30.08 -21.30
N THR A 264 6.27 30.04 -20.91
CA THR A 264 5.29 31.06 -21.24
C THR A 264 5.21 32.09 -20.12
N LYS A 265 5.45 33.33 -20.40
CA LYS A 265 5.33 34.40 -19.41
C LYS A 265 3.88 34.60 -18.99
N ARG A 266 3.69 35.03 -17.77
CA ARG A 266 2.40 35.51 -17.29
C ARG A 266 2.23 36.99 -17.79
N ILE A 267 1.10 37.28 -18.39
CA ILE A 267 0.70 38.62 -18.82
C ILE A 267 0.11 39.35 -17.63
#